data_b22297c8053665972b69cf421efb1f7d
#
_entry.id   b22297c8053665972b69cf421efb1f7d
#
_cell.length_a   1.000
_cell.length_b   1.000
_cell.length_c   1.000
_cell.angle_alpha   90.00
_cell.angle_beta   90.00
_cell.angle_gamma   90.00
#
_symmetry.space_group_name_H-M   'P 1'
#
loop_
_entity.id
_entity.type
_entity.pdbx_description
1 polymer ?
#
loop_
_entity_poly.entity_id
_entity_poly.type
_entity_poly.pdbx_seq_one_letter_code
_entity_poly.pdbx_strand_id
1 'polypeptide(L)'
;MKVLWVKSELLHPVDKGGKIRTFEMLRHLMRSHEVTYLCLSSPTDAADARERASEYCHHLQTVPWSEPKRFSTGFYVDLAKNLASPLPYVIQKYKQPQMRQFLARSDARREFDVVVCDFLTPSANVPRRLHAATVLFEHNVETVLWERTFQNEKNPVKKGYFFGQAVKMRAYEHLLCKRYDAVAAVSEPDAQAIRQRFGVKDVYAVPTGVDFDFFSPLPQ
;
A
#
# COMPACT_ATOMS: atom_id res chain seq x y z
N MET A 1 -20.42 -0.49 -8.65
CA MET A 1 -19.89 0.41 -7.61
C MET A 1 -18.74 1.22 -8.20
N LYS A 2 -18.50 2.42 -7.66
CA LYS A 2 -17.34 3.25 -7.96
C LYS A 2 -16.25 2.99 -6.93
N VAL A 3 -15.14 2.41 -7.36
CA VAL A 3 -14.02 2.00 -6.50
C VAL A 3 -12.84 2.93 -6.72
N LEU A 4 -12.33 3.53 -5.65
CA LEU A 4 -11.06 4.23 -5.65
C LEU A 4 -9.96 3.33 -5.07
N TRP A 5 -9.00 2.96 -5.91
CA TRP A 5 -7.84 2.17 -5.51
C TRP A 5 -6.62 3.07 -5.30
N VAL A 6 -6.08 3.08 -4.09
CA VAL A 6 -4.98 3.98 -3.69
C VAL A 6 -3.71 3.17 -3.47
N LYS A 7 -2.66 3.48 -4.24
CA LYS A 7 -1.34 2.83 -4.16
C LYS A 7 -0.20 3.84 -4.25
N SER A 8 1.00 3.45 -3.87
CA SER A 8 2.18 4.32 -3.86
C SER A 8 2.97 4.34 -5.17
N GLU A 9 2.57 3.57 -6.19
CA GLU A 9 3.30 3.45 -7.47
C GLU A 9 2.38 3.07 -8.62
N LEU A 10 2.81 3.32 -9.86
CA LEU A 10 2.23 2.73 -11.08
C LEU A 10 2.55 1.24 -11.15
N LEU A 11 1.66 0.45 -11.78
CA LEU A 11 1.84 -1.01 -11.83
C LEU A 11 2.84 -1.45 -12.88
N HIS A 12 2.93 -0.74 -14.02
CA HIS A 12 3.90 -1.10 -15.06
C HIS A 12 5.32 -0.59 -14.76
N PRO A 13 6.33 -1.44 -15.03
CA PRO A 13 6.24 -2.84 -15.46
C PRO A 13 5.68 -3.72 -14.34
N VAL A 14 4.89 -4.75 -14.73
CA VAL A 14 4.25 -5.70 -13.80
C VAL A 14 5.25 -6.82 -13.50
N ASP A 15 6.29 -6.52 -12.73
CA ASP A 15 7.48 -7.35 -12.51
C ASP A 15 7.66 -7.82 -11.05
N LYS A 16 6.80 -7.36 -10.14
CA LYS A 16 6.86 -7.71 -8.72
C LYS A 16 5.56 -8.32 -8.25
N GLY A 17 5.63 -9.28 -7.33
CA GLY A 17 4.46 -10.01 -6.83
C GLY A 17 3.31 -9.11 -6.37
N GLY A 18 3.62 -8.02 -5.64
CA GLY A 18 2.61 -7.05 -5.21
C GLY A 18 1.96 -6.28 -6.36
N LYS A 19 2.71 -6.00 -7.45
CA LYS A 19 2.16 -5.36 -8.66
C LYS A 19 1.33 -6.34 -9.48
N ILE A 20 1.82 -7.56 -9.69
CA ILE A 20 1.12 -8.64 -10.40
C ILE A 20 -0.25 -8.87 -9.76
N ARG A 21 -0.27 -9.03 -8.43
CA ARG A 21 -1.50 -9.25 -7.70
C ARG A 21 -2.50 -8.09 -7.86
N THR A 22 -2.05 -6.86 -7.60
CA THR A 22 -2.91 -5.68 -7.75
C THR A 22 -3.44 -5.56 -9.18
N PHE A 23 -2.58 -5.77 -10.16
CA PHE A 23 -2.93 -5.72 -11.58
C PHE A 23 -4.04 -6.72 -11.94
N GLU A 24 -3.87 -7.98 -11.58
CA GLU A 24 -4.87 -9.02 -11.88
C GLU A 24 -6.19 -8.78 -11.12
N MET A 25 -6.14 -8.36 -9.87
CA MET A 25 -7.35 -8.01 -9.13
C MET A 25 -8.10 -6.85 -9.79
N LEU A 26 -7.41 -5.79 -10.19
CA LEU A 26 -8.02 -4.63 -10.82
C LEU A 26 -8.62 -4.97 -12.19
N ARG A 27 -7.94 -5.77 -13.02
CA ARG A 27 -8.48 -6.27 -14.29
C ARG A 27 -9.80 -7.03 -14.11
N HIS A 28 -9.93 -7.79 -13.02
CA HIS A 28 -11.18 -8.49 -12.73
C HIS A 28 -12.26 -7.55 -12.19
N LEU A 29 -11.90 -6.60 -11.31
CA LEU A 29 -12.83 -5.62 -10.77
C LEU A 29 -13.41 -4.69 -11.85
N MET A 30 -12.62 -4.31 -12.84
CA MET A 30 -13.06 -3.47 -13.95
C MET A 30 -14.23 -4.07 -14.77
N ARG A 31 -14.39 -5.39 -14.75
CA ARG A 31 -15.48 -6.05 -15.50
C ARG A 31 -16.88 -5.72 -14.94
N SER A 32 -16.98 -5.33 -13.69
CA SER A 32 -18.25 -5.12 -12.99
C SER A 32 -18.32 -3.82 -12.18
N HIS A 33 -17.19 -3.11 -12.05
CA HIS A 33 -17.08 -1.89 -11.25
C HIS A 33 -16.33 -0.81 -12.00
N GLU A 34 -16.68 0.45 -11.76
CA GLU A 34 -15.92 1.60 -12.25
C GLU A 34 -14.71 1.81 -11.32
N VAL A 35 -13.51 1.64 -11.84
CA VAL A 35 -12.27 1.70 -11.08
C VAL A 35 -11.50 2.97 -11.40
N THR A 36 -11.25 3.78 -10.39
CA THR A 36 -10.28 4.89 -10.42
C THR A 36 -9.03 4.46 -9.66
N TYR A 37 -7.87 4.61 -10.29
CA TYR A 37 -6.58 4.30 -9.67
C TYR A 37 -5.85 5.59 -9.31
N LEU A 38 -5.57 5.81 -8.03
CA LEU A 38 -4.83 6.95 -7.50
C LEU A 38 -3.45 6.49 -7.03
N CYS A 39 -2.40 7.02 -7.63
CA CYS A 39 -1.04 6.65 -7.24
C CYS A 39 -0.04 7.81 -7.29
N LEU A 40 1.14 7.57 -6.73
CA LEU A 40 2.29 8.43 -6.94
C LEU A 40 2.94 8.08 -8.29
N SER A 41 3.49 9.08 -8.96
CA SER A 41 4.25 8.88 -10.18
C SER A 41 5.64 9.48 -10.05
N SER A 42 6.63 8.71 -10.45
CA SER A 42 8.05 9.05 -10.37
C SER A 42 8.62 9.40 -11.75
N PRO A 43 9.63 10.27 -11.84
CA PRO A 43 10.40 10.45 -13.09
C PRO A 43 11.08 9.16 -13.59
N THR A 44 11.20 8.14 -12.74
CA THR A 44 11.77 6.83 -13.07
C THR A 44 10.76 5.78 -13.50
N ASP A 45 9.47 6.14 -13.57
CA ASP A 45 8.45 5.24 -14.09
C ASP A 45 8.70 4.94 -15.58
N ALA A 46 8.28 3.75 -16.04
CA ALA A 46 8.36 3.42 -17.45
C ALA A 46 7.56 4.42 -18.29
N ALA A 47 8.09 4.76 -19.48
CA ALA A 47 7.51 5.80 -20.32
C ALA A 47 6.03 5.51 -20.72
N ASP A 48 5.71 4.24 -20.90
CA ASP A 48 4.38 3.73 -21.26
C ASP A 48 3.46 3.41 -20.05
N ALA A 49 3.99 3.51 -18.81
CA ALA A 49 3.27 3.06 -17.62
C ALA A 49 1.92 3.77 -17.39
N ARG A 50 1.82 5.04 -17.80
CA ARG A 50 0.57 5.79 -17.69
C ARG A 50 -0.45 5.41 -18.76
N GLU A 51 -0.01 5.19 -19.99
CA GLU A 51 -0.84 4.76 -21.11
C GLU A 51 -1.40 3.37 -20.82
N ARG A 52 -0.55 2.47 -20.36
CA ARG A 52 -0.91 1.11 -19.99
C ARG A 52 -1.79 1.00 -18.74
N ALA A 53 -2.04 2.09 -18.03
CA ALA A 53 -2.97 2.07 -16.90
C ALA A 53 -4.42 1.73 -17.32
N SER A 54 -4.79 1.95 -18.58
CA SER A 54 -6.06 1.51 -19.16
C SER A 54 -6.28 -0.01 -19.12
N GLU A 55 -5.21 -0.79 -18.93
CA GLU A 55 -5.29 -2.24 -18.78
C GLU A 55 -5.88 -2.67 -17.42
N TYR A 56 -5.85 -1.78 -16.39
CA TYR A 56 -6.25 -2.10 -15.02
C TYR A 56 -7.11 -1.04 -14.32
N CYS A 57 -7.41 0.10 -14.94
CA CYS A 57 -8.33 1.09 -14.40
C CYS A 57 -9.04 1.88 -15.49
N HIS A 58 -10.25 2.38 -15.20
CA HIS A 58 -10.99 3.27 -16.11
C HIS A 58 -10.47 4.71 -16.05
N HIS A 59 -10.05 5.14 -14.84
CA HIS A 59 -9.55 6.48 -14.60
C HIS A 59 -8.25 6.41 -13.82
N LEU A 60 -7.21 7.05 -14.35
CA LEU A 60 -5.92 7.19 -13.68
C LEU A 60 -5.76 8.59 -13.12
N GLN A 61 -5.44 8.67 -11.83
CA GLN A 61 -5.03 9.91 -11.17
C GLN A 61 -3.63 9.74 -10.59
N THR A 62 -2.68 10.60 -10.98
CA THR A 62 -1.31 10.54 -10.50
C THR A 62 -0.94 11.80 -9.73
N VAL A 63 -0.11 11.63 -8.70
CA VAL A 63 0.50 12.70 -7.94
C VAL A 63 2.01 12.61 -8.12
N PRO A 64 2.69 13.66 -8.60
CA PRO A 64 4.15 13.66 -8.78
C PRO A 64 4.85 13.41 -7.44
N TRP A 65 5.84 12.52 -7.47
CA TRP A 65 6.66 12.18 -6.34
C TRP A 65 8.06 11.72 -6.79
N SER A 66 9.07 12.02 -6.00
CA SER A 66 10.42 11.53 -6.23
C SER A 66 11.01 10.99 -4.93
N GLU A 67 11.62 9.81 -5.02
CA GLU A 67 12.33 9.26 -3.87
C GLU A 67 13.65 10.02 -3.66
N PRO A 68 13.95 10.42 -2.42
CA PRO A 68 15.27 10.96 -2.11
C PRO A 68 16.36 9.95 -2.49
N LYS A 69 17.39 10.41 -3.21
CA LYS A 69 18.48 9.54 -3.62
C LYS A 69 19.12 8.88 -2.40
N ARG A 70 19.15 7.55 -2.38
CA ARG A 70 19.72 6.76 -1.28
C ARG A 70 21.16 7.21 -1.00
N PHE A 71 21.52 7.28 0.27
CA PHE A 71 22.84 7.71 0.75
C PHE A 71 23.21 9.17 0.44
N SER A 72 22.28 10.00 -0.04
CA SER A 72 22.48 11.43 -0.14
C SER A 72 22.36 12.12 1.22
N THR A 73 22.90 13.35 1.33
CA THR A 73 22.72 14.17 2.52
C THR A 73 21.25 14.36 2.87
N GLY A 74 20.39 14.60 1.85
CA GLY A 74 18.93 14.71 2.02
C GLY A 74 18.33 13.46 2.63
N PHE A 75 18.74 12.27 2.18
CA PHE A 75 18.30 11.00 2.75
C PHE A 75 18.62 10.88 4.25
N TYR A 76 19.86 11.22 4.66
CA TYR A 76 20.22 11.16 6.09
C TYR A 76 19.51 12.21 6.93
N VAL A 77 19.29 13.41 6.39
CA VAL A 77 18.48 14.44 7.03
C VAL A 77 17.05 13.97 7.25
N ASP A 78 16.44 13.32 6.26
CA ASP A 78 15.08 12.76 6.38
C ASP A 78 15.01 11.62 7.41
N LEU A 79 16.03 10.76 7.47
CA LEU A 79 16.14 9.73 8.51
C LEU A 79 16.24 10.38 9.91
N ALA A 80 17.07 11.42 10.06
CA ALA A 80 17.21 12.13 11.33
C ALA A 80 15.90 12.81 11.76
N LYS A 81 15.22 13.51 10.84
CA LYS A 81 13.90 14.09 11.11
C LYS A 81 12.86 13.03 11.49
N ASN A 82 12.94 11.85 10.86
CA ASN A 82 12.03 10.75 11.17
C ASN A 82 12.20 10.22 12.59
N LEU A 83 13.38 10.37 13.23
CA LEU A 83 13.56 9.93 14.63
C LEU A 83 12.53 10.59 15.55
N ALA A 84 12.23 11.88 15.34
CA ALA A 84 11.22 12.62 16.10
C ALA A 84 9.77 12.41 15.63
N SER A 85 9.56 11.69 14.52
CA SER A 85 8.23 11.42 13.97
C SER A 85 7.61 10.17 14.59
N PRO A 86 6.29 10.12 14.86
CA PRO A 86 5.61 8.90 15.26
C PRO A 86 5.41 7.91 14.09
N LEU A 87 5.58 8.36 12.84
CA LEU A 87 5.41 7.53 11.66
C LEU A 87 6.68 6.73 11.36
N PRO A 88 6.55 5.47 10.91
CA PRO A 88 7.65 4.75 10.29
C PRO A 88 8.20 5.52 9.08
N TYR A 89 9.51 5.47 8.84
CA TYR A 89 10.13 6.19 7.72
C TYR A 89 9.54 5.78 6.38
N VAL A 90 9.30 4.48 6.18
CA VAL A 90 8.72 3.93 4.96
C VAL A 90 7.30 4.45 4.67
N ILE A 91 6.57 4.85 5.70
CA ILE A 91 5.25 5.49 5.57
C ILE A 91 5.40 6.99 5.34
N GLN A 92 6.27 7.63 6.13
CA GLN A 92 6.45 9.08 6.10
C GLN A 92 6.89 9.58 4.72
N LYS A 93 7.79 8.86 4.04
CA LYS A 93 8.33 9.26 2.73
C LYS A 93 7.27 9.31 1.61
N TYR A 94 6.17 8.58 1.74
CA TYR A 94 5.05 8.57 0.78
C TYR A 94 3.91 9.53 1.13
N LYS A 95 4.08 10.34 2.19
CA LYS A 95 3.08 11.33 2.58
C LYS A 95 3.07 12.49 1.59
N GLN A 96 1.95 12.67 0.88
CA GLN A 96 1.76 13.69 -0.15
C GLN A 96 0.47 14.48 0.10
N PRO A 97 0.56 15.79 0.41
CA PRO A 97 -0.62 16.63 0.65
C PRO A 97 -1.61 16.63 -0.52
N GLN A 98 -1.12 16.58 -1.76
CA GLN A 98 -1.96 16.58 -2.97
C GLN A 98 -2.82 15.31 -3.05
N MET A 99 -2.27 14.13 -2.74
CA MET A 99 -3.02 12.88 -2.69
C MET A 99 -4.12 12.94 -1.63
N ARG A 100 -3.79 13.48 -0.44
CA ARG A 100 -4.75 13.67 0.63
C ARG A 100 -5.87 14.65 0.26
N GLN A 101 -5.54 15.75 -0.43
CA GLN A 101 -6.53 16.74 -0.89
C GLN A 101 -7.48 16.13 -1.94
N PHE A 102 -6.94 15.33 -2.88
CA PHE A 102 -7.77 14.63 -3.84
C PHE A 102 -8.79 13.75 -3.12
N LEU A 103 -8.31 12.86 -2.22
CA LEU A 103 -9.17 11.97 -1.45
C LEU A 103 -10.25 12.73 -0.66
N ALA A 104 -9.88 13.80 0.02
CA ALA A 104 -10.83 14.59 0.81
C ALA A 104 -11.89 15.30 -0.06
N ARG A 105 -11.51 15.80 -1.24
CA ARG A 105 -12.45 16.46 -2.17
C ARG A 105 -13.41 15.47 -2.81
N SER A 106 -12.90 14.33 -3.27
CA SER A 106 -13.71 13.28 -3.88
C SER A 106 -14.69 12.65 -2.88
N ASP A 107 -14.27 12.46 -1.63
CA ASP A 107 -15.15 11.95 -0.56
C ASP A 107 -16.25 12.98 -0.22
N ALA A 108 -15.93 14.27 -0.13
CA ALA A 108 -16.90 15.31 0.11
C ALA A 108 -17.97 15.39 -0.98
N ARG A 109 -17.65 15.00 -2.22
CA ARG A 109 -18.57 14.91 -3.35
C ARG A 109 -19.24 13.54 -3.47
N ARG A 110 -18.92 12.60 -2.60
CA ARG A 110 -19.42 11.21 -2.64
C ARG A 110 -19.18 10.54 -3.99
N GLU A 111 -18.00 10.75 -4.57
CA GLU A 111 -17.65 10.24 -5.90
C GLU A 111 -17.41 8.73 -5.89
N PHE A 112 -17.08 8.15 -4.72
CA PHE A 112 -16.73 6.73 -4.59
C PHE A 112 -17.57 6.04 -3.53
N ASP A 113 -17.91 4.78 -3.78
CA ASP A 113 -18.60 3.90 -2.83
C ASP A 113 -17.60 3.24 -1.88
N VAL A 114 -16.40 2.89 -2.40
CA VAL A 114 -15.35 2.18 -1.67
C VAL A 114 -13.99 2.81 -1.99
N VAL A 115 -13.17 2.96 -0.94
CA VAL A 115 -11.75 3.34 -1.03
C VAL A 115 -10.89 2.18 -0.55
N VAL A 116 -10.11 1.59 -1.44
CA VAL A 116 -9.14 0.55 -1.12
C VAL A 116 -7.75 1.16 -0.98
N CYS A 117 -7.16 1.04 0.20
CA CYS A 117 -5.76 1.42 0.46
C CYS A 117 -4.88 0.18 0.28
N ASP A 118 -4.14 0.12 -0.81
CA ASP A 118 -3.31 -1.01 -1.18
C ASP A 118 -1.89 -0.84 -0.63
N PHE A 119 -1.53 -1.65 0.32
CA PHE A 119 -0.41 -1.53 1.25
C PHE A 119 -0.54 -0.42 2.32
N LEU A 120 0.32 -0.46 3.33
CA LEU A 120 0.40 0.59 4.35
C LEU A 120 1.03 1.88 3.81
N THR A 121 1.85 1.80 2.77
CA THR A 121 2.63 2.96 2.28
C THR A 121 1.80 4.18 1.89
N PRO A 122 0.68 4.09 1.14
CA PRO A 122 -0.13 5.25 0.81
C PRO A 122 -1.08 5.70 1.93
N SER A 123 -1.24 4.90 2.99
CA SER A 123 -2.28 5.07 4.01
C SER A 123 -2.21 6.38 4.81
N ALA A 124 -1.00 6.99 4.92
CA ALA A 124 -0.83 8.30 5.56
C ALA A 124 -1.55 9.43 4.81
N ASN A 125 -1.90 9.21 3.55
CA ASN A 125 -2.63 10.16 2.71
C ASN A 125 -4.15 10.00 2.83
N VAL A 126 -4.63 8.83 3.26
CA VAL A 126 -6.07 8.58 3.43
C VAL A 126 -6.59 9.34 4.64
N PRO A 127 -7.62 10.19 4.49
CA PRO A 127 -8.25 10.90 5.61
C PRO A 127 -8.73 9.92 6.69
N ARG A 128 -8.78 10.40 7.94
CA ARG A 128 -9.18 9.53 9.07
C ARG A 128 -10.63 9.05 9.00
N ARG A 129 -11.49 9.85 8.40
CA ARG A 129 -12.91 9.54 8.22
C ARG A 129 -13.26 9.84 6.78
N LEU A 130 -13.93 8.93 6.14
CA LEU A 130 -14.49 9.04 4.80
C LEU A 130 -15.96 8.64 4.87
N HIS A 131 -16.78 9.12 3.94
CA HIS A 131 -18.15 8.64 3.74
C HIS A 131 -18.15 7.29 3.02
N ALA A 132 -17.19 7.12 2.09
CA ALA A 132 -16.98 5.85 1.40
C ALA A 132 -16.54 4.76 2.36
N ALA A 133 -16.95 3.52 2.12
CA ALA A 133 -16.43 2.36 2.84
C ALA A 133 -14.91 2.22 2.60
N THR A 134 -14.17 1.82 3.61
CA THR A 134 -12.71 1.78 3.55
C THR A 134 -12.17 0.37 3.73
N VAL A 135 -11.29 -0.07 2.84
CA VAL A 135 -10.61 -1.35 2.91
C VAL A 135 -9.10 -1.14 2.96
N LEU A 136 -8.44 -1.71 3.94
CA LEU A 136 -6.99 -1.83 3.98
C LEU A 136 -6.58 -3.16 3.36
N PHE A 137 -5.82 -3.14 2.29
CA PHE A 137 -5.33 -4.34 1.64
C PHE A 137 -3.86 -4.56 1.97
N GLU A 138 -3.59 -5.54 2.84
CA GLU A 138 -2.26 -5.87 3.31
C GLU A 138 -1.68 -7.07 2.57
N HIS A 139 -0.54 -6.87 1.91
CA HIS A 139 0.20 -7.93 1.22
C HIS A 139 1.15 -8.68 2.16
N ASN A 140 1.43 -8.12 3.32
CA ASN A 140 2.23 -8.70 4.39
C ASN A 140 1.79 -8.07 5.71
N VAL A 141 2.04 -8.74 6.80
CA VAL A 141 1.99 -8.11 8.13
C VAL A 141 3.31 -7.35 8.32
N GLU A 142 3.30 -6.05 8.05
CA GLU A 142 4.52 -5.22 8.03
C GLU A 142 5.25 -5.23 9.37
N THR A 143 4.52 -5.25 10.48
CA THR A 143 5.11 -5.41 11.83
C THR A 143 6.02 -6.62 11.91
N VAL A 144 5.60 -7.77 11.36
CA VAL A 144 6.41 -9.00 11.38
C VAL A 144 7.68 -8.85 10.55
N LEU A 145 7.61 -8.17 9.41
CA LEU A 145 8.79 -7.93 8.57
C LEU A 145 9.81 -7.03 9.28
N TRP A 146 9.34 -5.97 9.93
CA TRP A 146 10.21 -5.05 10.68
C TRP A 146 10.79 -5.71 11.95
N GLU A 147 10.02 -6.53 12.67
CA GLU A 147 10.50 -7.32 13.80
C GLU A 147 11.61 -8.29 13.36
N ARG A 148 11.43 -9.01 12.25
CA ARG A 148 12.46 -9.91 11.69
C ARG A 148 13.70 -9.14 11.24
N THR A 149 13.54 -7.98 10.62
CA THR A 149 14.66 -7.12 10.20
C THR A 149 15.47 -6.68 11.42
N PHE A 150 14.83 -6.23 12.48
CA PHE A 150 15.47 -5.89 13.74
C PHE A 150 16.21 -7.07 14.38
N GLN A 151 15.57 -8.25 14.43
CA GLN A 151 16.15 -9.44 15.04
C GLN A 151 17.42 -9.92 14.33
N ASN A 152 17.42 -9.87 12.99
CA ASN A 152 18.51 -10.36 12.14
C ASN A 152 19.66 -9.36 11.95
N GLU A 153 19.48 -8.08 12.32
CA GLU A 153 20.53 -7.06 12.17
C GLU A 153 21.65 -7.27 13.20
N LYS A 154 22.89 -7.32 12.72
CA LYS A 154 24.09 -7.56 13.54
C LYS A 154 24.77 -6.25 13.99
N ASN A 155 24.67 -5.20 13.18
CA ASN A 155 25.27 -3.91 13.53
C ASN A 155 24.46 -3.23 14.64
N PRO A 156 25.04 -2.89 15.80
CA PRO A 156 24.30 -2.39 16.96
C PRO A 156 23.61 -1.04 16.68
N VAL A 157 24.21 -0.15 15.89
CA VAL A 157 23.63 1.16 15.55
C VAL A 157 22.41 0.97 14.64
N LYS A 158 22.54 0.15 13.60
CA LYS A 158 21.43 -0.17 12.70
C LYS A 158 20.33 -0.95 13.44
N LYS A 159 20.71 -1.85 14.32
CA LYS A 159 19.77 -2.61 15.16
C LYS A 159 18.92 -1.70 16.02
N GLY A 160 19.52 -0.69 16.67
CA GLY A 160 18.79 0.32 17.42
C GLY A 160 17.80 1.12 16.56
N TYR A 161 18.22 1.51 15.35
CA TYR A 161 17.34 2.17 14.39
C TYR A 161 16.17 1.28 13.98
N PHE A 162 16.41 0.02 13.59
CA PHE A 162 15.37 -0.92 13.19
C PHE A 162 14.42 -1.27 14.33
N PHE A 163 14.91 -1.34 15.57
CA PHE A 163 14.05 -1.46 16.74
C PHE A 163 13.05 -0.30 16.84
N GLY A 164 13.53 0.94 16.74
CA GLY A 164 12.65 2.11 16.74
C GLY A 164 11.63 2.11 15.60
N GLN A 165 12.05 1.67 14.39
CA GLN A 165 11.12 1.55 13.25
C GLN A 165 10.10 0.41 13.46
N ALA A 166 10.48 -0.71 14.03
CA ALA A 166 9.57 -1.83 14.34
C ALA A 166 8.50 -1.40 15.35
N VAL A 167 8.89 -0.67 16.41
CA VAL A 167 7.93 -0.13 17.40
C VAL A 167 6.94 0.83 16.74
N LYS A 168 7.44 1.76 15.90
CA LYS A 168 6.59 2.69 15.15
C LYS A 168 5.64 1.97 14.19
N MET A 169 6.16 0.95 13.48
CA MET A 169 5.35 0.17 12.53
C MET A 169 4.24 -0.58 13.24
N ARG A 170 4.55 -1.25 14.34
CA ARG A 170 3.54 -1.96 15.15
C ARG A 170 2.42 -1.04 15.62
N ALA A 171 2.77 0.13 16.15
CA ALA A 171 1.78 1.11 16.60
C ALA A 171 0.94 1.65 15.44
N TYR A 172 1.57 1.90 14.29
CA TYR A 172 0.93 2.44 13.12
C TYR A 172 -0.02 1.44 12.46
N GLU A 173 0.45 0.22 12.18
CA GLU A 173 -0.34 -0.86 11.58
C GLU A 173 -1.55 -1.23 12.47
N HIS A 174 -1.34 -1.37 13.78
CA HIS A 174 -2.42 -1.58 14.73
C HIS A 174 -3.51 -0.49 14.65
N LEU A 175 -3.10 0.78 14.60
CA LEU A 175 -4.04 1.90 14.49
C LEU A 175 -4.81 1.86 13.16
N LEU A 176 -4.13 1.51 12.07
CA LEU A 176 -4.77 1.42 10.75
C LEU A 176 -5.75 0.26 10.67
N CYS A 177 -5.34 -0.94 11.08
CA CYS A 177 -6.22 -2.11 11.06
C CYS A 177 -7.53 -1.88 11.85
N LYS A 178 -7.49 -1.05 12.90
CA LYS A 178 -8.67 -0.64 13.66
C LYS A 178 -9.48 0.50 13.04
N ARG A 179 -8.87 1.24 12.12
CA ARG A 179 -9.49 2.44 11.54
C ARG A 179 -10.31 2.13 10.28
N TYR A 180 -9.86 1.16 9.50
CA TYR A 180 -10.55 0.76 8.29
C TYR A 180 -11.77 -0.12 8.61
N ASP A 181 -12.80 -0.04 7.77
CA ASP A 181 -14.03 -0.83 7.94
C ASP A 181 -13.77 -2.32 7.73
N ALA A 182 -12.79 -2.65 6.87
CA ALA A 182 -12.34 -4.02 6.67
C ALA A 182 -10.84 -4.07 6.34
N VAL A 183 -10.21 -5.19 6.68
CA VAL A 183 -8.83 -5.51 6.30
C VAL A 183 -8.83 -6.75 5.41
N ALA A 184 -8.24 -6.66 4.23
CA ALA A 184 -7.99 -7.79 3.36
C ALA A 184 -6.52 -8.22 3.49
N ALA A 185 -6.28 -9.48 3.82
CA ALA A 185 -4.95 -10.08 3.93
C ALA A 185 -4.73 -11.09 2.81
N VAL A 186 -3.49 -11.32 2.42
CA VAL A 186 -3.14 -12.20 1.28
C VAL A 186 -3.24 -13.69 1.58
N SER A 187 -3.35 -14.06 2.84
CA SER A 187 -3.47 -15.46 3.27
C SER A 187 -4.21 -15.58 4.59
N GLU A 188 -4.75 -16.76 4.88
CA GLU A 188 -5.37 -17.00 6.19
C GLU A 188 -4.38 -16.91 7.37
N PRO A 189 -3.12 -17.39 7.25
CA PRO A 189 -2.11 -17.12 8.28
C PRO A 189 -1.87 -15.64 8.57
N ASP A 190 -1.84 -14.77 7.53
CA ASP A 190 -1.71 -13.33 7.72
C ASP A 190 -2.96 -12.72 8.36
N ALA A 191 -4.15 -13.12 7.89
CA ALA A 191 -5.41 -12.69 8.49
C ALA A 191 -5.49 -13.07 9.98
N GLN A 192 -5.06 -14.29 10.33
CA GLN A 192 -5.01 -14.74 11.71
C GLN A 192 -3.98 -13.95 12.54
N ALA A 193 -2.80 -13.67 11.97
CA ALA A 193 -1.79 -12.85 12.62
C ALA A 193 -2.30 -11.43 12.92
N ILE A 194 -3.02 -10.80 11.97
CA ILE A 194 -3.64 -9.49 12.15
C ILE A 194 -4.70 -9.54 13.26
N ARG A 195 -5.60 -10.52 13.24
CA ARG A 195 -6.64 -10.70 14.27
C ARG A 195 -6.02 -10.84 15.67
N GLN A 196 -5.01 -11.69 15.80
CA GLN A 196 -4.36 -11.98 17.08
C GLN A 196 -3.53 -10.80 17.59
N ARG A 197 -2.74 -10.15 16.71
CA ARG A 197 -1.83 -9.06 17.11
C ARG A 197 -2.53 -7.76 17.39
N PHE A 198 -3.60 -7.46 16.63
CA PHE A 198 -4.25 -6.15 16.67
C PHE A 198 -5.67 -6.17 17.21
N GLY A 199 -6.24 -7.35 17.47
CA GLY A 199 -7.59 -7.48 18.03
C GLY A 199 -8.68 -6.96 17.09
N VAL A 200 -8.48 -7.10 15.77
CA VAL A 200 -9.43 -6.69 14.72
C VAL A 200 -10.25 -7.88 14.30
N LYS A 201 -11.58 -7.70 14.12
CA LYS A 201 -12.49 -8.77 13.75
C LYS A 201 -12.74 -8.86 12.24
N ASP A 202 -12.89 -7.71 11.60
CA ASP A 202 -13.26 -7.61 10.18
C ASP A 202 -12.00 -7.74 9.29
N VAL A 203 -11.39 -8.93 9.35
CA VAL A 203 -10.21 -9.30 8.57
C VAL A 203 -10.55 -10.50 7.70
N TYR A 204 -10.34 -10.37 6.40
CA TYR A 204 -10.69 -11.36 5.40
C TYR A 204 -9.45 -11.82 4.64
N ALA A 205 -9.28 -13.13 4.52
CA ALA A 205 -8.23 -13.67 3.65
C ALA A 205 -8.70 -13.62 2.20
N VAL A 206 -7.90 -12.99 1.34
CA VAL A 206 -8.09 -12.95 -0.10
C VAL A 206 -6.85 -13.60 -0.72
N PRO A 207 -6.84 -14.94 -0.92
CA PRO A 207 -5.66 -15.65 -1.42
C PRO A 207 -5.25 -15.18 -2.80
N THR A 208 -3.94 -15.25 -3.07
CA THR A 208 -3.42 -14.98 -4.40
C THR A 208 -3.81 -16.13 -5.33
N GLY A 209 -4.49 -15.81 -6.42
CA GLY A 209 -4.76 -16.75 -7.51
C GLY A 209 -3.53 -17.00 -8.38
N VAL A 210 -3.61 -18.00 -9.23
CA VAL A 210 -2.63 -18.32 -10.27
C VAL A 210 -3.33 -18.22 -11.61
N ASP A 211 -2.68 -17.61 -12.58
CA ASP A 211 -3.17 -17.60 -13.97
C ASP A 211 -2.89 -18.97 -14.60
N PHE A 212 -3.93 -19.79 -14.66
CA PHE A 212 -3.84 -21.15 -15.24
C PHE A 212 -3.58 -21.14 -16.74
N ASP A 213 -3.99 -20.12 -17.47
CA ASP A 213 -3.75 -20.01 -18.89
C ASP A 213 -2.27 -19.75 -19.18
N PHE A 214 -1.63 -18.92 -18.35
CA PHE A 214 -0.20 -18.64 -18.42
C PHE A 214 0.67 -19.83 -17.95
N PHE A 215 0.23 -20.54 -16.91
CA PHE A 215 0.96 -21.68 -16.33
C PHE A 215 0.49 -23.05 -16.87
N SER A 216 -0.11 -23.09 -18.04
CA SER A 216 -0.47 -24.36 -18.69
C SER A 216 0.76 -25.24 -18.90
N PRO A 217 0.69 -26.58 -18.62
CA PRO A 217 1.77 -27.49 -18.95
C PRO A 217 2.08 -27.41 -20.44
N LEU A 218 3.37 -27.34 -20.78
CA LEU A 218 3.77 -27.49 -22.18
C LEU A 218 3.26 -28.85 -22.68
N PRO A 219 2.67 -28.94 -23.90
CA PRO A 219 2.33 -30.21 -24.47
C PRO A 219 3.57 -31.09 -24.53
N GLN A 220 3.45 -32.33 -23.99
CA GLN A 220 4.50 -33.35 -24.04
C GLN A 220 4.75 -33.81 -25.46
#